data_a20ad1240212099365270943c2a81c51
#
_entry.id   a20ad1240212099365270943c2a81c51
#
_cell.length_a   1.000
_cell.length_b   1.000
_cell.length_c   1.000
_cell.angle_alpha   90.00
_cell.angle_beta   90.00
_cell.angle_gamma   90.00
#
_symmetry.space_group_name_H-M   'P 1'
#
loop_
_entity.id
_entity.type
_entity.pdbx_description
1 polymer ?
#
loop_
_entity_poly.entity_id
_entity_poly.type
_entity_poly.pdbx_seq_one_letter_code
_entity_poly.pdbx_strand_id
1 'polypeptide(L)'
;MKKPMIEAVRDFILRFPELKNGALLIDCLGSKPVEYTVDTVPCDPVYTRYVDGDCMKQFLFIFASREYFSENVNQAIANLAFYEHFEDWIWDKNSSGELPDLGSGRSPVSIEVLTGGYAFSEEGNTARYQIQLRLLYEEE
;
A
#
# COMPACT_ATOMS: atom_id res chain seq x y z
N MET A 1 16.07 -15.10 -8.11
CA MET A 1 15.80 -13.98 -9.02
C MET A 1 15.02 -12.89 -8.29
N LYS A 2 15.40 -11.65 -8.49
CA LYS A 2 14.71 -10.52 -7.89
C LYS A 2 13.33 -10.35 -8.52
N LYS A 3 12.33 -10.03 -7.69
CA LYS A 3 11.02 -9.63 -8.17
C LYS A 3 10.99 -8.12 -8.39
N PRO A 4 10.25 -7.62 -9.38
CA PRO A 4 9.94 -6.19 -9.41
C PRO A 4 9.30 -5.78 -8.09
N MET A 5 9.71 -4.63 -7.54
CA MET A 5 9.21 -4.17 -6.24
C MET A 5 7.69 -4.02 -6.25
N ILE A 6 7.14 -3.50 -7.33
CA ILE A 6 5.69 -3.30 -7.41
C ILE A 6 4.94 -4.64 -7.41
N GLU A 7 5.50 -5.68 -8.03
CA GLU A 7 4.90 -7.02 -8.01
C GLU A 7 4.90 -7.59 -6.59
N ALA A 8 6.01 -7.45 -5.88
CA ALA A 8 6.13 -7.95 -4.51
C ALA A 8 5.12 -7.26 -3.58
N VAL A 9 4.98 -5.95 -3.71
CA VAL A 9 4.04 -5.17 -2.91
C VAL A 9 2.59 -5.55 -3.25
N ARG A 10 2.29 -5.69 -4.54
CA ARG A 10 0.96 -6.10 -4.98
C ARG A 10 0.58 -7.47 -4.43
N ASP A 11 1.50 -8.43 -4.54
CA ASP A 11 1.28 -9.79 -4.02
C ASP A 11 1.03 -9.78 -2.51
N PHE A 12 1.75 -8.92 -1.80
CA PHE A 12 1.56 -8.76 -0.36
C PHE A 12 0.18 -8.21 -0.04
N ILE A 13 -0.23 -7.15 -0.71
CA ILE A 13 -1.53 -6.51 -0.46
C ILE A 13 -2.69 -7.45 -0.80
N LEU A 14 -2.52 -8.31 -1.80
CA LEU A 14 -3.53 -9.30 -2.15
C LEU A 14 -3.86 -10.26 -1.01
N ARG A 15 -3.01 -10.34 0.00
CA ARG A 15 -3.26 -11.18 1.19
C ARG A 15 -4.18 -10.51 2.20
N PHE A 16 -4.47 -9.23 2.04
CA PHE A 16 -5.36 -8.52 2.97
C PHE A 16 -6.75 -9.12 2.86
N PRO A 17 -7.30 -9.68 3.98
CA PRO A 17 -8.53 -10.47 3.90
C PRO A 17 -9.80 -9.67 3.59
N GLU A 18 -9.75 -8.35 3.72
CA GLU A 18 -10.92 -7.51 3.47
C GLU A 18 -10.96 -6.93 2.05
N LEU A 19 -10.04 -7.30 1.17
CA LEU A 19 -10.15 -6.93 -0.23
C LEU A 19 -11.39 -7.59 -0.83
N LYS A 20 -12.22 -6.76 -1.43
CA LYS A 20 -13.42 -7.25 -2.13
C LYS A 20 -13.05 -7.79 -3.50
N ASN A 21 -14.01 -8.36 -4.22
CA ASN A 21 -13.77 -8.96 -5.54
C ASN A 21 -13.51 -7.93 -6.63
N GLY A 22 -12.75 -6.88 -6.32
CA GLY A 22 -12.32 -5.89 -7.27
C GLY A 22 -10.92 -6.18 -7.78
N ALA A 23 -10.60 -5.65 -8.95
CA ALA A 23 -9.25 -5.80 -9.49
C ALA A 23 -8.27 -4.94 -8.69
N LEU A 24 -7.10 -5.49 -8.40
CA LEU A 24 -5.97 -4.73 -7.86
C LEU A 24 -5.01 -4.43 -9.00
N LEU A 25 -5.05 -3.21 -9.49
CA LEU A 25 -4.29 -2.76 -10.65
C LEU A 25 -2.99 -2.08 -10.21
N ILE A 26 -2.17 -1.70 -11.17
CA ILE A 26 -0.91 -0.99 -10.93
C ILE A 26 -0.95 0.33 -11.67
N ASP A 27 -0.71 1.44 -10.94
CA ASP A 27 -0.69 2.80 -11.49
C ASP A 27 -1.94 3.14 -12.31
N CYS A 28 -3.07 2.55 -11.95
CA CYS A 28 -4.31 2.73 -12.67
C CYS A 28 -5.50 2.46 -11.75
N LEU A 29 -6.33 3.46 -11.54
CA LEU A 29 -7.58 3.27 -10.79
C LEU A 29 -8.75 3.42 -11.75
N GLY A 30 -9.58 2.39 -11.82
CA GLY A 30 -10.76 2.40 -12.65
C GLY A 30 -11.82 3.38 -12.17
N SER A 31 -12.85 3.57 -12.97
CA SER A 31 -13.95 4.49 -12.66
C SER A 31 -15.08 3.83 -11.87
N LYS A 32 -15.05 2.52 -11.73
CA LYS A 32 -16.11 1.77 -11.07
C LYS A 32 -15.76 1.46 -9.62
N PRO A 33 -16.71 1.59 -8.69
CA PRO A 33 -16.52 1.02 -7.37
C PRO A 33 -16.87 -0.49 -7.42
N VAL A 34 -16.20 -1.39 -6.75
CA VAL A 34 -15.03 -1.13 -5.93
C VAL A 34 -13.81 -1.65 -6.70
N GLU A 35 -12.85 -0.81 -6.96
CA GLU A 35 -11.61 -1.19 -7.62
C GLU A 35 -10.43 -0.66 -6.81
N TYR A 36 -9.27 -1.30 -6.95
CA TYR A 36 -8.09 -0.98 -6.18
C TYR A 36 -6.88 -0.78 -7.09
N THR A 37 -5.92 0.01 -6.62
CA THR A 37 -4.66 0.16 -7.31
C THR A 37 -3.52 0.30 -6.30
N VAL A 38 -2.33 -0.13 -6.72
CA VAL A 38 -1.07 0.20 -6.05
C VAL A 38 -0.32 1.14 -6.98
N ASP A 39 -0.11 2.36 -6.55
CA ASP A 39 0.56 3.38 -7.35
C ASP A 39 1.99 3.56 -6.86
N THR A 40 2.93 3.67 -7.81
CA THR A 40 4.32 3.98 -7.48
C THR A 40 4.46 5.47 -7.15
N VAL A 41 5.34 5.77 -6.21
CA VAL A 41 5.64 7.16 -5.82
C VAL A 41 7.14 7.38 -6.03
N PRO A 42 7.54 8.33 -6.88
CA PRO A 42 8.95 8.60 -7.07
C PRO A 42 9.63 9.02 -5.78
N CYS A 43 10.80 8.47 -5.51
CA CYS A 43 11.58 8.82 -4.33
C CYS A 43 13.05 8.44 -4.54
N ASP A 44 13.91 8.98 -3.69
CA ASP A 44 15.29 8.51 -3.62
C ASP A 44 15.27 7.06 -3.10
N PRO A 45 15.82 6.09 -3.82
CA PRO A 45 15.79 4.70 -3.36
C PRO A 45 16.65 4.46 -2.12
N VAL A 46 17.60 5.33 -1.82
CA VAL A 46 18.44 5.20 -0.63
C VAL A 46 17.80 5.93 0.55
N TYR A 47 17.43 5.16 1.57
CA TYR A 47 16.86 5.71 2.79
C TYR A 47 17.94 6.12 3.80
N THR A 48 18.91 5.24 4.04
CA THR A 48 20.00 5.48 4.98
C THR A 48 21.24 4.76 4.50
N ARG A 49 22.41 5.43 4.61
CA ARG A 49 23.69 4.81 4.30
C ARG A 49 24.38 4.43 5.62
N TYR A 50 24.97 3.24 5.64
CA TYR A 50 25.73 2.76 6.78
C TYR A 50 27.21 3.10 6.62
N VAL A 51 27.96 3.02 7.70
CA VAL A 51 29.39 3.37 7.72
C VAL A 51 30.21 2.47 6.79
N ASP A 52 29.81 1.21 6.64
CA ASP A 52 30.52 0.23 5.81
C ASP A 52 30.20 0.35 4.29
N GLY A 53 29.38 1.33 3.91
CA GLY A 53 29.01 1.54 2.53
C GLY A 53 27.71 0.90 2.10
N ASP A 54 27.18 -0.03 2.87
CA ASP A 54 25.87 -0.59 2.60
C ASP A 54 24.77 0.45 2.87
N CYS A 55 23.58 0.19 2.43
CA CYS A 55 22.48 1.14 2.65
C CYS A 55 21.16 0.42 2.83
N MET A 56 20.26 1.09 3.55
CA MET A 56 18.87 0.69 3.61
C MET A 56 18.14 1.44 2.51
N LYS A 57 17.33 0.72 1.74
CA LYS A 57 16.58 1.28 0.64
C LYS A 57 15.11 1.42 0.98
N GLN A 58 14.43 2.25 0.23
CA GLN A 58 13.00 2.47 0.41
C GLN A 58 12.25 2.38 -0.91
N PHE A 59 10.99 1.96 -0.80
CA PHE A 59 10.06 1.95 -1.92
C PHE A 59 8.77 2.59 -1.41
N LEU A 60 8.41 3.74 -1.97
CA LEU A 60 7.17 4.44 -1.63
C LEU A 60 6.07 4.03 -2.57
N PHE A 61 4.88 3.83 -2.01
CA PHE A 61 3.72 3.48 -2.82
C PHE A 61 2.45 3.95 -2.15
N ILE A 62 1.40 4.04 -2.95
CA ILE A 62 0.06 4.38 -2.49
C ILE A 62 -0.84 3.20 -2.77
N PHE A 63 -1.62 2.78 -1.78
CA PHE A 63 -2.72 1.86 -1.97
C PHE A 63 -3.99 2.69 -2.01
N ALA A 64 -4.74 2.56 -3.09
CA ALA A 64 -5.92 3.38 -3.31
C ALA A 64 -7.11 2.53 -3.75
N SER A 65 -8.29 3.05 -3.52
CA SER A 65 -9.53 2.41 -3.95
C SER A 65 -10.52 3.44 -4.45
N ARG A 66 -11.39 2.98 -5.34
CA ARG A 66 -12.58 3.73 -5.76
C ARG A 66 -13.75 3.20 -4.96
N GLU A 67 -14.32 4.02 -4.10
CA GLU A 67 -15.41 3.61 -3.21
C GLU A 67 -16.67 4.41 -3.54
N TYR A 68 -17.83 3.89 -3.14
CA TYR A 68 -19.05 4.67 -3.17
C TYR A 68 -18.90 5.86 -2.23
N PHE A 69 -19.38 7.01 -2.67
CA PHE A 69 -19.32 8.24 -1.89
C PHE A 69 -20.68 8.91 -1.88
N SER A 70 -21.16 9.26 -0.69
CA SER A 70 -22.43 9.94 -0.51
C SER A 70 -22.39 10.73 0.79
N GLU A 71 -23.42 11.54 1.03
CA GLU A 71 -23.56 12.24 2.29
C GLU A 71 -23.99 11.30 3.43
N ASN A 72 -24.25 10.04 3.13
CA ASN A 72 -24.62 9.04 4.13
C ASN A 72 -23.43 8.79 5.07
N VAL A 73 -23.64 9.07 6.34
CA VAL A 73 -22.59 8.94 7.37
C VAL A 73 -22.11 7.49 7.47
N ASN A 74 -23.00 6.52 7.35
CA ASN A 74 -22.62 5.11 7.43
C ASN A 74 -21.70 4.68 6.31
N GLN A 75 -21.88 5.23 5.09
CA GLN A 75 -21.00 4.94 3.98
C GLN A 75 -19.60 5.52 4.22
N ALA A 76 -19.54 6.75 4.72
CA ALA A 76 -18.26 7.38 5.04
C ALA A 76 -17.51 6.60 6.14
N ILE A 77 -18.24 6.18 7.17
CA ILE A 77 -17.65 5.36 8.24
C ILE A 77 -17.09 4.06 7.68
N ALA A 78 -17.85 3.38 6.82
CA ALA A 78 -17.42 2.11 6.23
C ALA A 78 -16.14 2.28 5.39
N ASN A 79 -16.07 3.36 4.61
CA ASN A 79 -14.92 3.63 3.77
C ASN A 79 -13.65 3.86 4.61
N LEU A 80 -13.77 4.66 5.67
CA LEU A 80 -12.63 4.93 6.56
C LEU A 80 -12.27 3.72 7.41
N ALA A 81 -13.25 2.94 7.86
CA ALA A 81 -13.01 1.73 8.63
C ALA A 81 -12.19 0.71 7.84
N PHE A 82 -12.43 0.59 6.53
CA PHE A 82 -11.64 -0.28 5.67
C PHE A 82 -10.14 0.05 5.78
N TYR A 83 -9.80 1.35 5.76
CA TYR A 83 -8.40 1.78 5.84
C TYR A 83 -7.81 1.65 7.24
N GLU A 84 -8.62 1.82 8.30
CA GLU A 84 -8.16 1.54 9.65
C GLU A 84 -7.82 0.06 9.81
N HIS A 85 -8.65 -0.83 9.28
CA HIS A 85 -8.39 -2.27 9.31
C HIS A 85 -7.13 -2.60 8.51
N PHE A 86 -6.91 -1.92 7.40
CA PHE A 86 -5.71 -2.11 6.60
C PHE A 86 -4.46 -1.68 7.39
N GLU A 87 -4.51 -0.55 8.10
CA GLU A 87 -3.40 -0.11 8.95
C GLU A 87 -3.11 -1.13 10.05
N ASP A 88 -4.15 -1.63 10.70
CA ASP A 88 -3.99 -2.64 11.74
C ASP A 88 -3.36 -3.91 11.17
N TRP A 89 -3.78 -4.31 9.99
CA TRP A 89 -3.21 -5.46 9.31
C TRP A 89 -1.71 -5.25 9.00
N ILE A 90 -1.33 -4.05 8.57
CA ILE A 90 0.08 -3.69 8.33
C ILE A 90 0.88 -3.78 9.64
N TRP A 91 0.35 -3.25 10.74
CA TRP A 91 0.97 -3.38 12.06
C TRP A 91 1.22 -4.83 12.44
N ASP A 92 0.20 -5.67 12.25
CA ASP A 92 0.30 -7.09 12.59
C ASP A 92 1.35 -7.79 11.75
N LYS A 93 1.44 -7.48 10.46
CA LYS A 93 2.44 -8.06 9.57
C LYS A 93 3.86 -7.67 9.95
N ASN A 94 4.07 -6.41 10.34
CA ASN A 94 5.37 -5.98 10.87
C ASN A 94 5.73 -6.74 12.14
N SER A 95 4.79 -6.86 13.07
CA SER A 95 5.02 -7.52 14.35
C SER A 95 5.33 -9.01 14.20
N SER A 96 4.68 -9.67 13.25
CA SER A 96 4.89 -11.10 13.01
C SER A 96 6.05 -11.40 12.07
N GLY A 97 6.60 -10.38 11.41
CA GLY A 97 7.66 -10.55 10.42
C GLY A 97 7.20 -11.09 9.09
N GLU A 98 5.89 -11.12 8.83
CA GLU A 98 5.33 -11.61 7.57
C GLU A 98 5.32 -10.50 6.51
N LEU A 99 6.50 -10.07 6.09
CA LEU A 99 6.69 -8.96 5.18
C LEU A 99 6.67 -9.43 3.71
N PRO A 100 6.60 -8.50 2.74
CA PRO A 100 6.61 -8.88 1.33
C PRO A 100 7.83 -9.71 0.94
N ASP A 101 7.63 -10.68 0.08
CA ASP A 101 8.72 -11.49 -0.48
C ASP A 101 9.32 -10.72 -1.67
N LEU A 102 10.55 -10.25 -1.49
CA LEU A 102 11.23 -9.43 -2.49
C LEU A 102 12.12 -10.23 -3.43
N GLY A 103 12.13 -11.56 -3.29
CA GLY A 103 13.01 -12.42 -4.08
C GLY A 103 14.41 -12.46 -3.51
N SER A 104 15.34 -13.03 -4.28
CA SER A 104 16.73 -13.20 -3.82
C SER A 104 17.48 -11.88 -3.82
N GLY A 105 18.37 -11.71 -2.86
CA GLY A 105 19.24 -10.54 -2.76
C GLY A 105 18.60 -9.32 -2.09
N ARG A 106 17.36 -9.44 -1.67
CA ARG A 106 16.65 -8.35 -0.99
C ARG A 106 15.96 -8.89 0.26
N SER A 107 16.08 -8.14 1.35
CA SER A 107 15.48 -8.52 2.64
C SER A 107 14.58 -7.39 3.11
N PRO A 108 13.27 -7.63 3.26
CA PRO A 108 12.39 -6.61 3.79
C PRO A 108 12.69 -6.35 5.26
N VAL A 109 12.65 -5.08 5.67
CA VAL A 109 12.91 -4.69 7.05
C VAL A 109 11.62 -4.31 7.75
N SER A 110 10.83 -3.44 7.13
CA SER A 110 9.54 -3.02 7.67
C SER A 110 8.68 -2.37 6.60
N ILE A 111 7.40 -2.32 6.87
CA ILE A 111 6.46 -1.58 6.04
C ILE A 111 5.78 -0.55 6.94
N GLU A 112 5.79 0.72 6.53
CA GLU A 112 5.33 1.83 7.35
C GLU A 112 4.16 2.54 6.70
N VAL A 113 3.18 2.93 7.49
CA VAL A 113 2.10 3.80 7.04
C VAL A 113 2.56 5.24 7.25
N LEU A 114 2.64 6.00 6.17
CA LEU A 114 3.07 7.39 6.21
C LEU A 114 1.91 8.35 6.43
N THR A 115 0.75 8.05 5.83
CA THR A 115 -0.47 8.81 6.07
C THR A 115 -1.61 7.81 6.25
N GLY A 116 -2.55 8.11 7.16
CA GLY A 116 -3.74 7.29 7.30
C GLY A 116 -4.62 7.38 6.05
N GLY A 117 -5.58 6.47 5.92
CA GLY A 117 -6.51 6.48 4.81
C GLY A 117 -7.38 7.74 4.81
N TYR A 118 -7.57 8.33 3.65
CA TYR A 118 -8.36 9.55 3.52
C TYR A 118 -8.96 9.66 2.11
N ALA A 119 -10.02 10.45 2.01
CA ALA A 119 -10.63 10.74 0.71
C ALA A 119 -9.74 11.75 -0.02
N PHE A 120 -9.21 11.34 -1.16
CA PHE A 120 -8.30 12.17 -1.95
C PHE A 120 -9.06 13.04 -2.96
N SER A 121 -10.06 12.47 -3.63
CA SER A 121 -10.86 13.20 -4.60
C SER A 121 -12.23 12.56 -4.73
N GLU A 122 -13.21 13.37 -5.12
CA GLU A 122 -14.58 12.93 -5.33
C GLU A 122 -14.95 13.12 -6.79
N GLU A 123 -15.75 12.19 -7.30
CA GLU A 123 -16.24 12.27 -8.68
C GLU A 123 -17.61 11.61 -8.74
N GLY A 124 -18.67 12.44 -8.87
CA GLY A 124 -20.02 11.94 -8.88
C GLY A 124 -20.38 11.26 -7.57
N ASN A 125 -20.81 10.01 -7.65
CA ASN A 125 -21.17 9.23 -6.46
C ASN A 125 -20.03 8.30 -6.00
N THR A 126 -18.81 8.54 -6.46
CA THR A 126 -17.64 7.78 -6.04
C THR A 126 -16.55 8.71 -5.55
N ALA A 127 -15.59 8.16 -4.82
CA ALA A 127 -14.43 8.91 -4.35
C ALA A 127 -13.21 8.00 -4.39
N ARG A 128 -12.06 8.61 -4.64
CA ARG A 128 -10.78 7.93 -4.48
C ARG A 128 -10.33 8.10 -3.04
N TYR A 129 -10.16 7.00 -2.36
CA TYR A 129 -9.51 6.96 -1.04
C TYR A 129 -8.11 6.40 -1.21
N GLN A 130 -7.17 6.86 -0.41
CA GLN A 130 -5.80 6.37 -0.51
C GLN A 130 -5.07 6.42 0.81
N ILE A 131 -4.04 5.58 0.90
CA ILE A 131 -3.13 5.51 2.03
C ILE A 131 -1.72 5.40 1.46
N GLN A 132 -0.77 6.14 2.03
CA GLN A 132 0.60 6.16 1.55
C GLN A 132 1.49 5.35 2.49
N LEU A 133 2.33 4.51 1.90
CA LEU A 133 3.17 3.58 2.65
C LEU A 133 4.60 3.62 2.15
N ARG A 134 5.50 3.11 3.00
CA ARG A 134 6.91 2.95 2.66
C ARG A 134 7.37 1.56 3.07
N LEU A 135 8.00 0.86 2.13
CA LEU A 135 8.67 -0.41 2.42
C LEU A 135 10.16 -0.11 2.55
N LEU A 136 10.73 -0.50 3.70
CA LEU A 136 12.18 -0.41 3.92
C LEU A 136 12.77 -1.81 3.71
N TYR A 137 13.89 -1.86 3.00
CA TYR A 137 14.53 -3.13 2.70
C TYR A 137 16.04 -2.96 2.54
N GLU A 138 16.75 -4.07 2.66
CA GLU A 138 18.18 -4.13 2.40
C GLU A 138 18.41 -4.94 1.13
N GLU A 139 19.42 -4.54 0.38
CA GLU A 139 19.77 -5.19 -0.88
C GLU A 139 21.25 -5.51 -0.89
N GLU A 140 21.54 -6.76 -1.23
CA GLU A 140 22.93 -7.22 -1.38
C GLU A 140 23.55 -6.73 -2.69
#